data_b99331168c5d8c700536298816dc6455
#
_entry.id   b99331168c5d8c700536298816dc6455
#
_cell.length_a   1.000
_cell.length_b   1.000
_cell.length_c   1.000
_cell.angle_alpha   90.00
_cell.angle_beta   90.00
_cell.angle_gamma   90.00
#
_symmetry.space_group_name_H-M   'P 1'
#
loop_
_entity.id
_entity.type
_entity.pdbx_description
1 polymer ?
#
loop_
_entity_poly.entity_id
_entity_poly.type
_entity_poly.pdbx_seq_one_letter_code
_entity_poly.pdbx_strand_id
1 'polypeptide(L)'
;MKKQRIWTVLLIALFLVGLSLLLYPPFSSYWNSLHQSRAIAGYLDSVDQLDSARCQELLAQADAYNAELARAGGGFLLTEEEQARFLSQLEADGGAVGYLEVPAIELRLPLYLGTSEGVLQAGAGVLEGGSLPVGGESTHAVITGHRGLPSKTLFTHLDRLEAGDTFTIHVLDRAVRYEVEQVLIVTP
;
A
#
# COMPACT_ATOMS: atom_id res chain seq x y z
N MET A 1 -44.01 29.75 -22.29
CA MET A 1 -42.73 30.27 -21.75
C MET A 1 -42.31 29.62 -20.43
N LYS A 2 -43.12 29.55 -19.36
CA LYS A 2 -42.74 28.95 -18.08
C LYS A 2 -42.41 27.45 -18.17
N LYS A 3 -43.18 26.64 -18.90
CA LYS A 3 -42.92 25.19 -19.09
C LYS A 3 -41.58 24.93 -19.77
N GLN A 4 -41.21 25.65 -20.81
CA GLN A 4 -39.94 25.49 -21.50
C GLN A 4 -38.74 25.77 -20.60
N ARG A 5 -38.81 26.83 -19.78
CA ARG A 5 -37.75 27.14 -18.80
C ARG A 5 -37.58 26.03 -17.77
N ILE A 6 -38.67 25.42 -17.30
CA ILE A 6 -38.61 24.28 -16.36
C ILE A 6 -37.90 23.09 -17.01
N TRP A 7 -38.26 22.74 -18.24
CA TRP A 7 -37.60 21.66 -18.97
C TRP A 7 -36.10 21.90 -19.20
N THR A 8 -35.74 23.16 -19.57
CA THR A 8 -34.34 23.54 -19.73
C THR A 8 -33.55 23.39 -18.42
N VAL A 9 -34.12 23.84 -17.30
CA VAL A 9 -33.49 23.71 -15.97
C VAL A 9 -33.32 22.23 -15.59
N LEU A 10 -34.35 21.39 -15.85
CA LEU A 10 -34.26 19.95 -15.59
C LEU A 10 -33.17 19.26 -16.44
N LEU A 11 -33.07 19.62 -17.72
CA LEU A 11 -32.03 19.09 -18.60
C LEU A 11 -30.62 19.51 -18.14
N ILE A 12 -30.46 20.78 -17.74
CA ILE A 12 -29.17 21.26 -17.22
C ILE A 12 -28.84 20.54 -15.91
N ALA A 13 -29.80 20.38 -15.01
CA ALA A 13 -29.58 19.64 -13.77
C ALA A 13 -29.17 18.17 -14.04
N LEU A 14 -29.89 17.50 -14.93
CA LEU A 14 -29.56 16.13 -15.34
C LEU A 14 -28.18 16.03 -15.98
N PHE A 15 -27.82 16.99 -16.84
CA PHE A 15 -26.49 17.07 -17.44
C PHE A 15 -25.39 17.26 -16.39
N LEU A 16 -25.59 18.15 -15.42
CA LEU A 16 -24.63 18.40 -14.34
C LEU A 16 -24.44 17.16 -13.45
N VAL A 17 -25.51 16.45 -13.15
CA VAL A 17 -25.44 15.18 -12.41
C VAL A 17 -24.64 14.14 -13.21
N GLY A 18 -24.96 13.96 -14.50
CA GLY A 18 -24.22 13.03 -15.37
C GLY A 18 -22.74 13.40 -15.50
N LEU A 19 -22.43 14.68 -15.66
CA LEU A 19 -21.06 15.20 -15.73
C LEU A 19 -20.32 14.97 -14.39
N SER A 20 -20.96 15.19 -13.25
CA SER A 20 -20.37 14.94 -11.94
C SER A 20 -20.05 13.46 -11.73
N LEU A 21 -20.95 12.55 -12.15
CA LEU A 21 -20.70 11.12 -12.09
C LEU A 21 -19.55 10.70 -13.00
N LEU A 22 -19.44 11.28 -14.19
CA LEU A 22 -18.36 11.01 -15.13
C LEU A 22 -17.00 11.51 -14.62
N LEU A 23 -16.96 12.67 -13.99
CA LEU A 23 -15.72 13.29 -13.49
C LEU A 23 -15.30 12.75 -12.11
N TYR A 24 -16.20 12.08 -11.38
CA TYR A 24 -15.92 11.58 -10.03
C TYR A 24 -14.70 10.62 -9.98
N PRO A 25 -14.59 9.58 -10.83
CA PRO A 25 -13.46 8.64 -10.74
C PRO A 25 -12.09 9.31 -10.96
N PRO A 26 -11.85 10.09 -12.04
CA PRO A 26 -10.55 10.71 -12.25
C PRO A 26 -10.21 11.74 -11.17
N PHE A 27 -11.19 12.51 -10.70
CA PHE A 27 -10.96 13.47 -9.63
C PHE A 27 -10.63 12.77 -8.30
N SER A 28 -11.35 11.71 -7.97
CA SER A 28 -11.10 10.92 -6.76
C SER A 28 -9.74 10.22 -6.81
N SER A 29 -9.35 9.63 -7.94
CA SER A 29 -8.03 9.00 -8.13
C SER A 29 -6.90 10.02 -7.96
N TYR A 30 -7.02 11.20 -8.54
CA TYR A 30 -6.06 12.29 -8.37
C TYR A 30 -5.95 12.74 -6.90
N TRP A 31 -7.09 12.92 -6.22
CA TRP A 31 -7.11 13.29 -4.82
C TRP A 31 -6.44 12.24 -3.93
N ASN A 32 -6.70 10.96 -4.18
CA ASN A 32 -6.10 9.86 -3.43
C ASN A 32 -4.59 9.72 -3.70
N SER A 33 -4.12 9.95 -4.93
CA SER A 33 -2.69 9.95 -5.23
C SER A 33 -1.93 11.04 -4.46
N LEU A 34 -2.55 12.20 -4.29
CA LEU A 34 -1.99 13.27 -3.44
C LEU A 34 -1.88 12.86 -1.97
N HIS A 35 -2.88 12.13 -1.44
CA HIS A 35 -2.84 11.64 -0.06
C HIS A 35 -1.76 10.57 0.11
N GLN A 36 -1.61 9.64 -0.83
CA GLN A 36 -0.55 8.64 -0.82
C GLN A 36 0.84 9.28 -0.88
N SER A 37 1.02 10.27 -1.75
CA SER A 37 2.26 11.03 -1.84
C SER A 37 2.59 11.78 -0.54
N ARG A 38 1.58 12.34 0.14
CA ARG A 38 1.76 12.98 1.45
C ARG A 38 2.10 11.97 2.54
N ALA A 39 1.48 10.78 2.53
CA ALA A 39 1.81 9.73 3.48
C ALA A 39 3.27 9.28 3.32
N ILE A 40 3.73 9.11 2.08
CA ILE A 40 5.14 8.79 1.79
C ILE A 40 6.06 9.94 2.21
N ALA A 41 5.71 11.20 1.91
CA ALA A 41 6.51 12.35 2.32
C ALA A 41 6.61 12.45 3.85
N GLY A 42 5.48 12.31 4.56
CA GLY A 42 5.47 12.30 6.03
C GLY A 42 6.29 11.15 6.62
N TYR A 43 6.26 9.97 5.98
CA TYR A 43 7.13 8.85 6.36
C TYR A 43 8.62 9.19 6.17
N LEU A 44 8.99 9.75 5.03
CA LEU A 44 10.38 10.16 4.77
C LEU A 44 10.85 11.23 5.76
N ASP A 45 10.00 12.22 6.06
CA ASP A 45 10.29 13.24 7.07
C ASP A 45 10.50 12.60 8.47
N SER A 46 9.73 11.57 8.82
CA SER A 46 9.91 10.86 10.10
C SER A 46 11.21 10.05 10.13
N VAL A 47 11.58 9.40 9.03
CA VAL A 47 12.85 8.65 8.91
C VAL A 47 14.05 9.61 8.97
N ASP A 48 13.98 10.76 8.31
CA ASP A 48 15.04 11.78 8.33
C ASP A 48 15.26 12.36 9.75
N GLN A 49 14.28 12.29 10.63
CA GLN A 49 14.40 12.69 12.04
C GLN A 49 15.04 11.62 12.92
N LEU A 50 15.08 10.37 12.46
CA LEU A 50 15.78 9.29 13.18
C LEU A 50 17.28 9.40 12.95
N ASP A 51 18.06 9.12 14.00
CA ASP A 51 19.49 8.95 13.81
C ASP A 51 19.79 7.59 13.13
N SER A 52 20.96 7.50 12.50
CA SER A 52 21.39 6.28 11.78
C SER A 52 21.49 5.07 12.72
N ALA A 53 21.82 5.26 13.99
CA ALA A 53 21.90 4.18 14.97
C ALA A 53 20.52 3.62 15.27
N ARG A 54 19.50 4.48 15.39
CA ARG A 54 18.11 4.05 15.61
C ARG A 54 17.54 3.31 14.40
N CYS A 55 17.79 3.80 13.17
CA CYS A 55 17.39 3.09 11.96
C CYS A 55 17.99 1.67 11.90
N GLN A 56 19.31 1.56 12.20
CA GLN A 56 19.98 0.26 12.23
C GLN A 56 19.43 -0.67 13.33
N GLU A 57 19.11 -0.13 14.50
CA GLU A 57 18.51 -0.90 15.59
C GLU A 57 17.14 -1.45 15.17
N LEU A 58 16.26 -0.63 14.60
CA LEU A 58 14.94 -1.05 14.13
C LEU A 58 15.03 -2.10 13.02
N LEU A 59 15.95 -1.94 12.08
CA LEU A 59 16.20 -2.94 11.04
C LEU A 59 16.74 -4.25 11.61
N ALA A 60 17.64 -4.19 12.59
CA ALA A 60 18.16 -5.38 13.25
C ALA A 60 17.06 -6.14 14.03
N GLN A 61 16.13 -5.41 14.67
CA GLN A 61 14.96 -6.00 15.30
C GLN A 61 14.04 -6.68 14.28
N ALA A 62 13.79 -6.05 13.12
CA ALA A 62 13.00 -6.62 12.04
C ALA A 62 13.66 -7.87 11.43
N ASP A 63 14.98 -7.84 11.24
CA ASP A 63 15.76 -9.01 10.76
C ASP A 63 15.69 -10.16 11.78
N ALA A 64 15.80 -9.86 13.08
CA ALA A 64 15.67 -10.85 14.14
C ALA A 64 14.27 -11.47 14.20
N TYR A 65 13.22 -10.66 14.05
CA TYR A 65 11.84 -11.11 13.93
C TYR A 65 11.67 -12.08 12.76
N ASN A 66 12.15 -11.70 11.56
CA ASN A 66 12.08 -12.53 10.37
C ASN A 66 12.83 -13.87 10.56
N ALA A 67 14.01 -13.83 11.18
CA ALA A 67 14.79 -15.04 11.46
C ALA A 67 14.11 -15.96 12.48
N GLU A 68 13.40 -15.41 13.46
CA GLU A 68 12.59 -16.18 14.41
C GLU A 68 11.42 -16.85 13.70
N LEU A 69 10.69 -16.09 12.88
CA LEU A 69 9.56 -16.57 12.10
C LEU A 69 9.95 -17.70 11.15
N ALA A 70 11.08 -17.57 10.44
CA ALA A 70 11.60 -18.59 9.55
C ALA A 70 11.94 -19.89 10.29
N ARG A 71 12.51 -19.80 11.51
CA ARG A 71 12.80 -20.98 12.36
C ARG A 71 11.54 -21.65 12.91
N ALA A 72 10.50 -20.88 13.19
CA ALA A 72 9.21 -21.39 13.65
C ALA A 72 8.39 -22.06 12.53
N GLY A 73 8.80 -21.93 11.26
CA GLY A 73 8.09 -22.47 10.11
C GLY A 73 6.99 -21.57 9.57
N GLY A 74 6.86 -20.35 10.11
CA GLY A 74 5.86 -19.37 9.71
C GLY A 74 4.43 -19.80 10.08
N GLY A 75 3.47 -18.92 9.85
CA GLY A 75 2.05 -19.24 10.00
C GLY A 75 1.18 -18.00 9.98
N PHE A 76 0.04 -18.08 9.30
CA PHE A 76 -0.92 -16.97 9.19
C PHE A 76 -2.05 -17.04 10.23
N LEU A 77 -2.02 -18.06 11.11
CA LEU A 77 -2.94 -18.18 12.24
C LEU A 77 -2.22 -17.67 13.50
N LEU A 78 -2.38 -16.39 13.76
CA LEU A 78 -1.72 -15.72 14.87
C LEU A 78 -2.64 -15.64 16.08
N THR A 79 -2.04 -15.72 17.27
CA THR A 79 -2.69 -15.28 18.50
C THR A 79 -2.78 -13.75 18.52
N GLU A 80 -3.62 -13.19 19.39
CA GLU A 80 -3.71 -11.73 19.59
C GLU A 80 -2.37 -11.11 20.00
N GLU A 81 -1.57 -11.81 20.80
CA GLU A 81 -0.24 -11.36 21.24
C GLU A 81 0.75 -11.33 20.08
N GLU A 82 0.76 -12.35 19.23
CA GLU A 82 1.62 -12.41 18.03
C GLU A 82 1.23 -11.34 17.01
N GLN A 83 -0.07 -11.10 16.83
CA GLN A 83 -0.55 -10.02 15.98
C GLN A 83 -0.13 -8.65 16.54
N ALA A 84 -0.31 -8.41 17.81
CA ALA A 84 0.12 -7.15 18.45
C ALA A 84 1.64 -6.96 18.34
N ARG A 85 2.42 -8.03 18.54
CA ARG A 85 3.87 -8.02 18.35
C ARG A 85 4.27 -7.68 16.91
N PHE A 86 3.58 -8.23 15.92
CA PHE A 86 3.81 -7.89 14.51
C PHE A 86 3.51 -6.40 14.24
N LEU A 87 2.36 -5.91 14.67
CA LEU A 87 1.92 -4.54 14.43
C LEU A 87 2.80 -3.48 15.14
N SER A 88 3.53 -3.87 16.19
CA SER A 88 4.46 -2.99 16.92
C SER A 88 5.85 -2.93 16.29
N GLN A 89 6.14 -3.75 15.25
CA GLN A 89 7.44 -3.70 14.60
C GLN A 89 7.65 -2.37 13.86
N LEU A 90 8.92 -1.98 13.71
CA LEU A 90 9.32 -0.77 12.97
C LEU A 90 8.72 0.53 13.55
N GLU A 91 8.25 0.52 14.82
CA GLU A 91 7.63 1.67 15.48
C GLU A 91 6.47 2.28 14.68
N ALA A 92 5.68 1.43 14.04
CA ALA A 92 4.68 1.86 13.07
C ALA A 92 3.57 2.74 13.66
N ASP A 93 3.15 2.55 14.92
CA ASP A 93 2.06 3.25 15.61
C ASP A 93 0.83 3.56 14.71
N GLY A 94 0.55 2.63 13.76
CA GLY A 94 -0.48 2.81 12.72
C GLY A 94 -0.07 3.70 11.55
N GLY A 95 1.16 4.21 11.53
CA GLY A 95 1.76 4.96 10.42
C GLY A 95 2.33 4.05 9.32
N ALA A 96 2.78 4.66 8.23
CA ALA A 96 3.50 3.93 7.18
C ALA A 96 4.86 3.46 7.72
N VAL A 97 5.22 2.21 7.40
CA VAL A 97 6.52 1.60 7.73
C VAL A 97 7.50 1.66 6.55
N GLY A 98 7.01 2.09 5.40
CA GLY A 98 7.79 2.14 4.18
C GLY A 98 6.94 2.54 2.99
N TYR A 99 7.48 2.33 1.81
CA TYR A 99 6.74 2.46 0.57
C TYR A 99 7.23 1.47 -0.50
N LEU A 100 6.30 1.09 -1.37
CA LEU A 100 6.54 0.26 -2.54
C LEU A 100 6.65 1.16 -3.77
N GLU A 101 7.64 0.91 -4.63
CA GLU A 101 7.84 1.56 -5.92
C GLU A 101 7.90 0.53 -7.03
N VAL A 102 7.02 0.66 -8.04
CA VAL A 102 6.94 -0.24 -9.20
C VAL A 102 7.00 0.61 -10.47
N PRO A 103 8.20 0.87 -11.02
CA PRO A 103 8.38 1.81 -12.13
C PRO A 103 7.62 1.42 -13.41
N ALA A 104 7.52 0.12 -13.73
CA ALA A 104 6.87 -0.38 -14.94
C ALA A 104 5.39 0.03 -15.06
N ILE A 105 4.74 0.32 -13.93
CA ILE A 105 3.33 0.75 -13.87
C ILE A 105 3.16 2.11 -13.17
N GLU A 106 4.26 2.88 -13.01
CA GLU A 106 4.28 4.20 -12.37
C GLU A 106 3.62 4.21 -10.99
N LEU A 107 3.80 3.12 -10.21
CA LEU A 107 3.15 2.96 -8.91
C LEU A 107 4.11 3.31 -7.78
N ARG A 108 3.62 4.15 -6.85
CA ARG A 108 4.22 4.37 -5.53
C ARG A 108 3.13 4.32 -4.48
N LEU A 109 3.24 3.39 -3.53
CA LEU A 109 2.26 3.19 -2.48
C LEU A 109 2.92 3.17 -1.11
N PRO A 110 2.35 3.85 -0.09
CA PRO A 110 2.77 3.68 1.28
C PRO A 110 2.45 2.25 1.74
N LEU A 111 3.37 1.67 2.53
CA LEU A 111 3.22 0.36 3.16
C LEU A 111 2.87 0.55 4.64
N TYR A 112 1.95 -0.26 5.10
CA TYR A 112 1.51 -0.33 6.49
C TYR A 112 1.61 -1.77 6.99
N LEU A 113 1.75 -1.96 8.29
CA LEU A 113 1.61 -3.29 8.88
C LEU A 113 0.13 -3.60 9.09
N GLY A 114 -0.23 -4.86 8.82
CA GLY A 114 -1.61 -5.34 8.93
C GLY A 114 -2.45 -5.15 7.68
N THR A 115 -3.63 -5.72 7.71
CA THR A 115 -4.57 -5.80 6.58
C THR A 115 -5.97 -5.33 6.92
N SER A 116 -6.10 -4.46 7.94
CA SER A 116 -7.38 -3.85 8.28
C SER A 116 -7.94 -3.04 7.11
N GLU A 117 -9.24 -2.87 7.05
CA GLU A 117 -9.89 -2.07 6.00
C GLU A 117 -9.32 -0.65 5.92
N GLY A 118 -9.01 -0.03 7.06
CA GLY A 118 -8.38 1.30 7.10
C GLY A 118 -7.02 1.33 6.41
N VAL A 119 -6.19 0.31 6.65
CA VAL A 119 -4.88 0.13 5.99
C VAL A 119 -5.05 -0.05 4.48
N LEU A 120 -5.90 -0.97 4.04
CA LEU A 120 -6.12 -1.25 2.62
C LEU A 120 -6.75 -0.08 1.87
N GLN A 121 -7.47 0.78 2.56
CA GLN A 121 -7.96 2.05 2.02
C GLN A 121 -6.86 3.10 1.92
N ALA A 122 -5.85 3.11 2.79
CA ALA A 122 -4.76 4.09 2.80
C ALA A 122 -3.66 3.75 1.78
N GLY A 123 -3.30 2.47 1.64
CA GLY A 123 -2.21 2.02 0.79
C GLY A 123 -2.16 0.51 0.63
N ALA A 124 -0.97 -0.07 0.72
CA ALA A 124 -0.75 -1.50 0.75
C ALA A 124 -0.47 -1.97 2.18
N GLY A 125 -0.99 -3.13 2.54
CA GLY A 125 -0.81 -3.75 3.84
C GLY A 125 0.15 -4.94 3.77
N VAL A 126 1.02 -5.07 4.76
CA VAL A 126 1.84 -6.27 4.97
C VAL A 126 1.05 -7.24 5.82
N LEU A 127 0.78 -8.43 5.27
CA LEU A 127 -0.05 -9.44 5.93
C LEU A 127 0.64 -9.97 7.19
N GLU A 128 -0.12 -9.98 8.27
CA GLU A 128 0.31 -10.52 9.55
C GLU A 128 0.62 -12.03 9.43
N GLY A 129 1.68 -12.47 10.09
CA GLY A 129 2.17 -13.86 10.04
C GLY A 129 3.13 -14.16 8.92
N GLY A 130 3.29 -13.24 7.97
CA GLY A 130 4.40 -13.23 7.02
C GLY A 130 5.62 -12.49 7.56
N SER A 131 6.72 -12.51 6.80
CA SER A 131 7.91 -11.74 7.13
C SER A 131 7.67 -10.23 6.97
N LEU A 132 8.39 -9.43 7.75
CA LEU A 132 8.51 -7.99 7.50
C LEU A 132 9.25 -7.76 6.17
N PRO A 133 8.89 -6.71 5.40
CA PRO A 133 9.40 -6.50 4.05
C PRO A 133 10.79 -5.83 4.03
N VAL A 134 11.70 -6.30 4.88
CA VAL A 134 13.08 -5.80 5.00
C VAL A 134 14.10 -6.67 4.24
N GLY A 135 13.62 -7.69 3.52
CA GLY A 135 14.46 -8.65 2.83
C GLY A 135 15.05 -9.72 3.77
N GLY A 136 16.06 -10.44 3.29
CA GLY A 136 16.73 -11.51 4.02
C GLY A 136 16.47 -12.89 3.42
N GLU A 137 17.39 -13.83 3.70
CA GLU A 137 17.25 -15.21 3.25
C GLU A 137 16.08 -15.91 3.94
N SER A 138 15.35 -16.74 3.21
CA SER A 138 14.22 -17.52 3.71
C SER A 138 13.08 -16.65 4.28
N THR A 139 12.96 -15.39 3.82
CA THR A 139 11.85 -14.50 4.19
C THR A 139 10.75 -14.53 3.13
N HIS A 140 9.50 -14.42 3.57
CA HIS A 140 8.32 -14.33 2.70
C HIS A 140 7.39 -13.25 3.21
N ALA A 141 7.51 -12.04 2.67
CA ALA A 141 6.60 -10.94 2.95
C ALA A 141 5.43 -10.96 1.96
N VAL A 142 4.21 -10.95 2.49
CA VAL A 142 2.99 -10.86 1.67
C VAL A 142 2.47 -9.44 1.75
N ILE A 143 2.40 -8.76 0.60
CA ILE A 143 1.88 -7.40 0.49
C ILE A 143 0.57 -7.47 -0.27
N THR A 144 -0.48 -6.92 0.33
CA THR A 144 -1.82 -6.93 -0.23
C THR A 144 -2.38 -5.51 -0.38
N GLY A 145 -3.32 -5.34 -1.28
CA GLY A 145 -3.99 -4.06 -1.52
C GLY A 145 -5.19 -4.23 -2.42
N HIS A 146 -6.07 -3.26 -2.39
CA HIS A 146 -7.25 -3.26 -3.24
C HIS A 146 -6.90 -3.16 -4.73
N ARG A 147 -7.69 -3.82 -5.56
CA ARG A 147 -7.71 -3.71 -7.01
C ARG A 147 -9.10 -3.30 -7.50
N GLY A 148 -9.14 -2.45 -8.52
CA GLY A 148 -10.40 -2.10 -9.20
C GLY A 148 -11.33 -1.17 -8.42
N LEU A 149 -10.84 -0.43 -7.42
CA LEU A 149 -11.65 0.59 -6.76
C LEU A 149 -11.88 1.78 -7.72
N PRO A 150 -13.13 2.23 -7.91
CA PRO A 150 -13.44 3.33 -8.82
C PRO A 150 -12.73 4.64 -8.45
N SER A 151 -12.36 4.80 -7.20
CA SER A 151 -11.78 6.03 -6.63
C SER A 151 -10.27 5.98 -6.40
N LYS A 152 -9.62 4.80 -6.53
CA LYS A 152 -8.21 4.60 -6.18
C LYS A 152 -7.56 3.60 -7.13
N THR A 153 -6.38 3.95 -7.63
CA THR A 153 -5.62 3.08 -8.54
C THR A 153 -5.02 1.87 -7.80
N LEU A 154 -4.37 2.10 -6.64
CA LEU A 154 -3.72 1.05 -5.84
C LEU A 154 -3.10 -0.04 -6.75
N PHE A 155 -3.44 -1.33 -6.53
CA PHE A 155 -2.93 -2.45 -7.33
C PHE A 155 -3.72 -2.75 -8.61
N THR A 156 -4.50 -1.80 -9.12
CA THR A 156 -5.33 -2.00 -10.33
C THR A 156 -4.51 -2.46 -11.54
N HIS A 157 -3.28 -2.03 -11.68
CA HIS A 157 -2.43 -2.28 -12.85
C HIS A 157 -1.36 -3.37 -12.65
N LEU A 158 -1.41 -4.16 -11.57
CA LEU A 158 -0.46 -5.26 -11.36
C LEU A 158 -0.47 -6.30 -12.48
N ASP A 159 -1.59 -6.46 -13.17
CA ASP A 159 -1.73 -7.36 -14.33
C ASP A 159 -0.95 -6.91 -15.58
N ARG A 160 -0.34 -5.73 -15.56
CA ARG A 160 0.55 -5.24 -16.63
C ARG A 160 2.01 -5.58 -16.41
N LEU A 161 2.34 -6.12 -15.23
CA LEU A 161 3.71 -6.55 -14.94
C LEU A 161 4.01 -7.85 -15.69
N GLU A 162 5.25 -7.97 -16.12
CA GLU A 162 5.78 -9.16 -16.77
C GLU A 162 6.95 -9.74 -15.96
N ALA A 163 7.28 -11.00 -16.17
CA ALA A 163 8.45 -11.61 -15.57
C ALA A 163 9.72 -10.85 -16.01
N GLY A 164 10.58 -10.52 -15.06
CA GLY A 164 11.76 -9.67 -15.26
C GLY A 164 11.56 -8.20 -14.93
N ASP A 165 10.31 -7.71 -14.79
CA ASP A 165 10.06 -6.39 -14.23
C ASP A 165 10.60 -6.30 -12.80
N THR A 166 10.94 -5.09 -12.37
CA THR A 166 11.48 -4.91 -11.03
C THR A 166 10.67 -3.92 -10.23
N PHE A 167 10.63 -4.15 -8.91
CA PHE A 167 10.07 -3.23 -7.94
C PHE A 167 10.98 -3.09 -6.73
N THR A 168 10.83 -2.03 -5.99
CA THR A 168 11.65 -1.75 -4.80
C THR A 168 10.75 -1.49 -3.60
N ILE A 169 11.10 -2.07 -2.48
CA ILE A 169 10.50 -1.78 -1.18
C ILE A 169 11.50 -0.97 -0.37
N HIS A 170 11.05 0.17 0.13
CA HIS A 170 11.85 1.06 0.96
C HIS A 170 11.34 1.02 2.40
N VAL A 171 12.20 0.63 3.33
CA VAL A 171 11.90 0.58 4.78
C VAL A 171 13.08 1.20 5.53
N LEU A 172 12.83 2.28 6.25
CA LEU A 172 13.86 3.10 6.89
C LEU A 172 14.92 3.54 5.87
N ASP A 173 16.18 3.27 6.14
CA ASP A 173 17.32 3.54 5.24
C ASP A 173 17.65 2.36 4.29
N ARG A 174 16.86 1.28 4.32
CA ARG A 174 17.03 0.08 3.50
C ARG A 174 16.11 0.11 2.27
N ALA A 175 16.68 -0.14 1.10
CA ALA A 175 15.96 -0.37 -0.15
C ALA A 175 16.22 -1.79 -0.65
N VAL A 176 15.16 -2.59 -0.78
CA VAL A 176 15.24 -3.97 -1.25
C VAL A 176 14.60 -4.07 -2.62
N ARG A 177 15.39 -4.41 -3.63
CA ARG A 177 14.94 -4.59 -5.00
C ARG A 177 14.54 -6.03 -5.24
N TYR A 178 13.38 -6.22 -5.83
CA TYR A 178 12.81 -7.50 -6.23
C TYR A 178 12.63 -7.56 -7.74
N GLU A 179 12.64 -8.76 -8.29
CA GLU A 179 12.29 -9.05 -9.67
C GLU A 179 11.01 -9.87 -9.70
N VAL A 180 10.12 -9.57 -10.62
CA VAL A 180 8.87 -10.32 -10.84
C VAL A 180 9.21 -11.65 -11.49
N GLU A 181 9.00 -12.75 -10.79
CA GLU A 181 9.19 -14.09 -11.32
C GLU A 181 8.00 -14.55 -12.16
N GLN A 182 6.78 -14.27 -11.67
CA GLN A 182 5.54 -14.64 -12.37
C GLN A 182 4.37 -13.74 -11.96
N VAL A 183 3.39 -13.64 -12.84
CA VAL A 183 2.09 -12.98 -12.58
C VAL A 183 0.99 -14.02 -12.76
N LEU A 184 0.16 -14.20 -11.72
CA LEU A 184 -0.95 -15.15 -11.74
C LEU A 184 -2.27 -14.42 -11.57
N ILE A 185 -3.22 -14.70 -12.45
CA ILE A 185 -4.60 -14.24 -12.32
C ILE A 185 -5.42 -15.43 -11.82
N VAL A 186 -5.96 -15.28 -10.62
CA VAL A 186 -6.81 -16.30 -9.99
C VAL A 186 -8.25 -15.82 -9.96
N THR A 187 -9.18 -16.75 -10.19
CA THR A 187 -10.61 -16.50 -9.99
C THR A 187 -10.97 -16.79 -8.54
N PRO A 188 -11.95 -16.05 -7.98
CA PRO A 188 -12.46 -16.29 -6.62
C PRO A 188 -13.00 -17.70 -6.42
#